data_0105091a1203d2bb463cae62222d55a2
#
_entry.id   0105091a1203d2bb463cae62222d55a2
#
_cell.length_a   1.000
_cell.length_b   1.000
_cell.length_c   1.000
_cell.angle_alpha   90.00
_cell.angle_beta   90.00
_cell.angle_gamma   90.00
#
_symmetry.space_group_name_H-M   'P 1'
#
loop_
_entity.id
_entity.type
_entity.pdbx_description
1 polymer ?
#
loop_
_entity_poly.entity_id
_entity_poly.type
_entity_poly.pdbx_seq_one_letter_code
_entity_poly.pdbx_strand_id
1 'polypeptide(L)'
;MQVTFLGTSSGVPTRARNVSAVALRLPQRSEMWLFDCGEGTQHQFLRSDLRLSQLRRVFITHMHGDHVFGLPGLLASLGLAGSSAAGVDLYGPDPLESYLNGVLRTSSTRIGYPLAVHRL
;
A
#
# COMPACT_ATOMS: atom_id res chain seq x y z
N MET A 1 -10.32 -1.13 16.99
CA MET A 1 -10.03 -1.58 15.62
C MET A 1 -11.04 -0.96 14.67
N GLN A 2 -10.56 -0.40 13.58
CA GLN A 2 -11.40 0.32 12.63
C GLN A 2 -11.06 -0.13 11.20
N VAL A 3 -12.08 -0.48 10.42
CA VAL A 3 -11.92 -0.91 9.02
C VAL A 3 -12.43 0.21 8.11
N THR A 4 -11.64 0.58 7.13
CA THR A 4 -12.01 1.60 6.14
C THR A 4 -11.83 1.03 4.74
N PHE A 5 -12.89 1.07 3.94
CA PHE A 5 -12.85 0.66 2.55
C PHE A 5 -12.41 1.84 1.68
N LEU A 6 -11.20 1.78 1.18
CA LEU A 6 -10.64 2.82 0.31
C LEU A 6 -11.00 2.58 -1.15
N GLY A 7 -11.24 1.33 -1.53
CA GLY A 7 -11.64 0.97 -2.87
C GLY A 7 -12.35 -0.38 -2.89
N THR A 8 -13.43 -0.46 -3.64
CA THR A 8 -14.29 -1.64 -3.71
C THR A 8 -14.62 -2.08 -5.13
N SER A 9 -14.07 -1.41 -6.14
CA SER A 9 -14.32 -1.77 -7.54
C SER A 9 -13.43 -2.93 -7.97
N SER A 10 -13.97 -3.79 -8.82
CA SER A 10 -13.26 -4.94 -9.38
C SER A 10 -12.69 -4.61 -10.75
N GLY A 11 -11.40 -4.87 -10.97
CA GLY A 11 -10.73 -4.73 -12.25
C GLY A 11 -10.40 -3.30 -12.62
N VAL A 12 -11.39 -2.42 -12.71
CA VAL A 12 -11.24 -1.03 -13.11
C VAL A 12 -11.95 -0.10 -12.14
N PRO A 13 -11.47 1.14 -11.98
CA PRO A 13 -12.19 2.10 -11.14
C PRO A 13 -13.46 2.60 -11.84
N THR A 14 -14.39 3.09 -11.04
CA THR A 14 -15.58 3.79 -11.53
C THR A 14 -15.55 5.22 -10.98
N ARG A 15 -16.50 6.04 -11.39
CA ARG A 15 -16.61 7.41 -10.86
C ARG A 15 -16.84 7.42 -9.35
N ALA A 16 -17.57 6.43 -8.84
CA ALA A 16 -17.94 6.36 -7.43
C ALA A 16 -17.01 5.47 -6.60
N ARG A 17 -16.23 4.57 -7.25
CA ARG A 17 -15.46 3.55 -6.54
C ARG A 17 -14.07 3.40 -7.13
N ASN A 18 -13.07 3.43 -6.26
CA ASN A 18 -11.71 3.07 -6.65
C ASN A 18 -11.52 1.54 -6.60
N VAL A 19 -10.44 1.08 -7.21
CA VAL A 19 -10.07 -0.34 -7.15
C VAL A 19 -9.62 -0.75 -5.75
N SER A 20 -9.39 -2.03 -5.56
CA SER A 20 -9.34 -2.68 -4.25
C SER A 20 -8.30 -2.14 -3.28
N ALA A 21 -8.74 -1.73 -2.10
CA ALA A 21 -7.88 -1.44 -0.96
C ALA A 21 -8.73 -1.31 0.30
N VAL A 22 -8.29 -1.96 1.37
CA VAL A 22 -8.96 -1.90 2.68
C VAL A 22 -7.92 -1.61 3.74
N ALA A 23 -8.17 -0.59 4.55
CA ALA A 23 -7.28 -0.23 5.65
C ALA A 23 -7.86 -0.71 6.99
N LEU A 24 -6.98 -1.28 7.80
CA LEU A 24 -7.29 -1.69 9.17
C LEU A 24 -6.46 -0.84 10.12
N ARG A 25 -7.12 -0.01 10.91
CA ARG A 25 -6.46 0.84 11.88
C ARG A 25 -6.49 0.19 13.25
N LEU A 26 -5.33 0.17 13.90
CA LEU A 26 -5.15 -0.35 15.25
C LEU A 26 -4.78 0.82 16.17
N PRO A 27 -5.78 1.54 16.74
CA PRO A 27 -5.50 2.79 17.46
C PRO A 27 -4.58 2.62 18.67
N GLN A 28 -4.68 1.51 19.38
CA GLN A 28 -3.88 1.24 20.57
C GLN A 28 -2.39 1.07 20.26
N ARG A 29 -2.06 0.72 19.01
CA ARG A 29 -0.68 0.58 18.55
C ARG A 29 -0.20 1.77 17.74
N SER A 30 -1.08 2.72 17.44
CA SER A 30 -0.80 3.78 16.44
C SER A 30 -0.29 3.17 15.14
N GLU A 31 -0.95 2.12 14.69
CA GLU A 31 -0.51 1.28 13.58
C GLU A 31 -1.67 1.04 12.62
N MET A 32 -1.34 0.94 11.34
CA MET A 32 -2.33 0.68 10.29
C MET A 32 -1.80 -0.40 9.35
N TRP A 33 -2.69 -1.28 8.93
CA TRP A 33 -2.42 -2.32 7.96
C TRP A 33 -3.26 -2.06 6.72
N LEU A 34 -2.71 -2.37 5.56
CA LEU A 34 -3.40 -2.21 4.28
C LEU A 34 -3.54 -3.57 3.61
N PHE A 35 -4.75 -3.89 3.13
CA PHE A 35 -5.03 -5.12 2.39
C PHE A 35 -5.32 -4.74 0.95
N ASP A 36 -4.43 -5.11 0.06
CA ASP A 36 -4.37 -4.72 -1.35
C ASP A 36 -4.14 -3.22 -1.53
N CYS A 37 -3.63 -2.86 -2.68
CA CYS A 37 -3.25 -1.48 -2.96
C CYS A 37 -3.38 -1.22 -4.46
N GLY A 38 -4.62 -1.05 -4.90
CA GLY A 38 -4.93 -0.74 -6.28
C GLY A 38 -4.50 0.66 -6.68
N GLU A 39 -4.56 0.93 -7.95
CA GLU A 39 -4.20 2.23 -8.52
C GLU A 39 -4.98 3.35 -7.82
N GLY A 40 -4.26 4.41 -7.43
CA GLY A 40 -4.90 5.57 -6.80
C GLY A 40 -5.23 5.40 -5.33
N THR A 41 -4.82 4.31 -4.69
CA THR A 41 -5.09 4.08 -3.26
C THR A 41 -4.55 5.23 -2.40
N GLN A 42 -3.36 5.75 -2.69
CA GLN A 42 -2.83 6.86 -1.88
C GLN A 42 -3.70 8.12 -1.99
N HIS A 43 -4.35 8.35 -3.11
CA HIS A 43 -5.28 9.48 -3.25
C HIS A 43 -6.53 9.27 -2.39
N GLN A 44 -6.97 8.02 -2.25
CA GLN A 44 -8.08 7.70 -1.37
C GLN A 44 -7.72 7.93 0.10
N PHE A 45 -6.48 7.68 0.50
CA PHE A 45 -5.99 8.04 1.83
C PHE A 45 -6.11 9.54 2.07
N LEU A 46 -5.78 10.36 1.08
CA LEU A 46 -5.87 11.82 1.21
C LEU A 46 -7.31 12.31 1.42
N ARG A 47 -8.29 11.54 0.98
CA ARG A 47 -9.72 11.86 1.16
C ARG A 47 -10.30 11.27 2.44
N SER A 48 -9.51 10.53 3.19
CA SER A 48 -9.89 9.93 4.45
C SER A 48 -9.26 10.67 5.62
N ASP A 49 -9.61 10.29 6.83
CA ASP A 49 -8.95 10.78 8.04
C ASP A 49 -7.81 9.88 8.51
N LEU A 50 -7.47 8.86 7.70
CA LEU A 50 -6.37 7.96 8.01
C LEU A 50 -5.02 8.63 7.78
N ARG A 51 -4.04 8.26 8.59
CA ARG A 51 -2.68 8.80 8.51
C ARG A 51 -1.73 7.77 7.93
N LEU A 52 -1.18 8.04 6.76
CA LEU A 52 -0.20 7.16 6.12
C LEU A 52 1.05 6.94 6.98
N SER A 53 1.38 7.87 7.86
CA SER A 53 2.53 7.73 8.78
C SER A 53 2.37 6.52 9.72
N GLN A 54 1.16 6.02 9.91
CA GLN A 54 0.89 4.85 10.75
C GLN A 54 0.99 3.53 9.99
N LEU A 55 1.15 3.55 8.68
CA LEU A 55 1.21 2.33 7.87
C LEU A 55 2.45 1.51 8.23
N ARG A 56 2.26 0.26 8.60
CA ARG A 56 3.33 -0.67 9.01
C ARG A 56 3.33 -1.97 8.24
N ARG A 57 2.17 -2.42 7.78
CA ARG A 57 2.05 -3.70 7.07
C ARG A 57 1.11 -3.58 5.90
N VAL A 58 1.50 -4.21 4.79
CA VAL A 58 0.68 -4.30 3.59
C VAL A 58 0.58 -5.76 3.20
N PHE A 59 -0.64 -6.21 2.97
CA PHE A 59 -0.93 -7.58 2.56
C PHE A 59 -1.51 -7.57 1.15
N ILE A 60 -0.84 -8.21 0.21
CA ILE A 60 -1.30 -8.33 -1.18
C ILE A 60 -1.88 -9.71 -1.37
N THR A 61 -3.16 -9.78 -1.71
CA THR A 61 -3.85 -11.07 -1.88
C THR A 61 -3.42 -11.80 -3.14
N HIS A 62 -3.25 -11.08 -4.23
CA HIS A 62 -2.78 -11.64 -5.51
C HIS A 62 -2.26 -10.52 -6.40
N MET A 63 -1.57 -10.88 -7.49
CA MET A 63 -0.80 -9.91 -8.29
C MET A 63 -1.57 -9.31 -9.48
N HIS A 64 -2.89 -9.42 -9.53
CA HIS A 64 -3.65 -8.67 -10.53
C HIS A 64 -3.48 -7.16 -10.32
N GLY A 65 -3.44 -6.41 -11.41
CA GLY A 65 -3.11 -4.99 -11.35
C GLY A 65 -4.03 -4.16 -10.46
N ASP A 66 -5.31 -4.48 -10.44
CA ASP A 66 -6.29 -3.77 -9.60
C ASP A 66 -6.03 -3.94 -8.09
N HIS A 67 -5.11 -4.82 -7.72
CA HIS A 67 -4.74 -5.05 -6.32
C HIS A 67 -3.33 -4.57 -5.98
N VAL A 68 -2.51 -4.17 -6.97
CA VAL A 68 -1.09 -3.91 -6.73
C VAL A 68 -0.54 -2.67 -7.44
N PHE A 69 -1.22 -2.10 -8.42
CA PHE A 69 -0.67 -1.00 -9.22
C PHE A 69 -0.44 0.29 -8.42
N GLY A 70 -1.09 0.47 -7.29
CA GLY A 70 -0.87 1.64 -6.44
C GLY A 70 0.26 1.48 -5.45
N LEU A 71 0.81 0.28 -5.30
CA LEU A 71 1.78 -0.01 -4.24
C LEU A 71 3.11 0.72 -4.43
N PRO A 72 3.77 0.68 -5.59
CA PRO A 72 5.06 1.37 -5.74
C PRO A 72 4.98 2.86 -5.45
N GLY A 73 3.94 3.53 -5.97
CA GLY A 73 3.76 4.96 -5.75
C GLY A 73 3.51 5.29 -4.28
N LEU A 74 2.70 4.49 -3.60
CA LEU A 74 2.45 4.65 -2.18
C LEU A 74 3.74 4.53 -1.37
N LEU A 75 4.52 3.49 -1.62
CA LEU A 75 5.77 3.26 -0.91
C LEU A 75 6.79 4.37 -1.15
N ALA A 76 6.89 4.86 -2.39
CA ALA A 76 7.76 5.98 -2.72
C ALA A 76 7.35 7.25 -1.99
N SER A 77 6.05 7.54 -1.95
CA SER A 77 5.52 8.72 -1.26
C SER A 77 5.78 8.69 0.24
N LEU A 78 5.72 7.54 0.87
CA LEU A 78 6.04 7.39 2.30
C LEU A 78 7.48 7.81 2.58
N GLY A 79 8.41 7.43 1.70
CA GLY A 79 9.82 7.80 1.86
C GLY A 79 10.03 9.30 1.74
N LEU A 80 9.41 9.92 0.75
CA LEU A 80 9.53 11.36 0.53
C LEU A 80 8.91 12.18 1.65
N ALA A 81 7.85 11.67 2.26
CA ALA A 81 7.20 12.34 3.39
C ALA A 81 7.99 12.20 4.70
N GLY A 82 9.03 11.37 4.74
CA GLY A 82 9.84 11.16 5.92
C GLY A 82 9.12 10.49 7.08
N SER A 83 8.00 9.83 6.81
CA SER A 83 7.09 9.34 7.86
C SER A 83 7.25 7.86 8.18
N SER A 84 8.19 7.15 7.55
CA SER A 84 8.28 5.69 7.65
C SER A 84 9.56 5.19 8.31
N ALA A 85 10.07 5.95 9.29
CA ALA A 85 11.31 5.57 9.99
C ALA A 85 11.23 4.18 10.63
N ALA A 86 10.04 3.76 11.07
CA ALA A 86 9.82 2.46 11.67
C ALA A 86 9.82 1.30 10.67
N GLY A 87 9.71 1.63 9.37
CA GLY A 87 9.70 0.62 8.32
C GLY A 87 8.32 0.08 7.99
N VAL A 88 8.26 -0.65 6.89
CA VAL A 88 7.04 -1.28 6.40
C VAL A 88 7.34 -2.74 6.04
N ASP A 89 6.49 -3.65 6.46
CA ASP A 89 6.55 -5.04 6.07
C ASP A 89 5.48 -5.33 5.03
N LEU A 90 5.89 -5.94 3.92
CA LEU A 90 4.99 -6.36 2.85
C LEU A 90 4.84 -7.88 2.88
N TYR A 91 3.62 -8.34 2.71
CA TYR A 91 3.28 -9.75 2.68
C TYR A 91 2.52 -10.05 1.40
N GLY A 92 2.95 -11.04 0.65
CA GLY A 92 2.24 -11.36 -0.58
C GLY A 92 2.81 -12.58 -1.31
N PRO A 93 2.28 -12.87 -2.51
CA PRO A 93 2.73 -14.03 -3.29
C PRO A 93 4.12 -13.82 -3.88
N ASP A 94 4.71 -14.90 -4.39
CA ASP A 94 6.05 -14.93 -4.97
C ASP A 94 6.41 -13.71 -5.86
N PRO A 95 5.58 -13.32 -6.84
CA PRO A 95 5.99 -12.27 -7.77
C PRO A 95 6.06 -10.87 -7.17
N LEU A 96 5.58 -10.66 -5.94
CA LEU A 96 5.53 -9.33 -5.34
C LEU A 96 6.90 -8.68 -5.25
N GLU A 97 7.90 -9.42 -4.77
CA GLU A 97 9.26 -8.89 -4.61
C GLU A 97 9.87 -8.52 -5.97
N SER A 98 9.75 -9.42 -6.94
CA SER A 98 10.25 -9.20 -8.29
C SER A 98 9.58 -8.00 -8.95
N TYR A 99 8.27 -7.87 -8.79
CA TYR A 99 7.51 -6.74 -9.30
C TYR A 99 8.01 -5.43 -8.72
N LEU A 100 8.13 -5.34 -7.41
CA LEU A 100 8.59 -4.11 -6.75
C LEU A 100 10.02 -3.78 -7.12
N ASN A 101 10.93 -4.74 -7.08
CA ASN A 101 12.33 -4.51 -7.45
C ASN A 101 12.46 -4.00 -8.87
N GLY A 102 11.68 -4.55 -9.80
CA GLY A 102 11.68 -4.12 -11.19
C GLY A 102 11.18 -2.70 -11.36
N VAL A 103 10.07 -2.35 -10.74
CA VAL A 103 9.49 -1.01 -10.84
C VAL A 103 10.40 0.02 -10.19
N LEU A 104 10.88 -0.22 -8.98
CA LEU A 104 11.73 0.72 -8.26
C LEU A 104 13.05 0.94 -8.98
N ARG A 105 13.66 -0.12 -9.51
CA ARG A 105 14.92 -0.03 -10.25
C ARG A 105 14.75 0.76 -11.55
N THR A 106 13.73 0.41 -12.34
CA THR A 106 13.54 1.04 -13.67
C THR A 106 13.04 2.47 -13.58
N SER A 107 12.41 2.85 -12.47
CA SER A 107 11.96 4.22 -12.22
C SER A 107 12.97 5.03 -11.42
N SER A 108 14.15 4.47 -11.14
CA SER A 108 15.20 5.12 -10.34
C SER A 108 14.70 5.60 -8.99
N THR A 109 13.80 4.82 -8.37
CA THR A 109 13.19 5.16 -7.10
C THR A 109 13.92 4.46 -5.96
N ARG A 110 14.33 5.23 -4.95
CA ARG A 110 14.92 4.72 -3.74
C ARG A 110 13.91 4.75 -2.60
N ILE A 111 13.86 3.65 -1.87
CA ILE A 111 13.10 3.57 -0.62
C ILE A 111 14.08 3.86 0.50
N GLY A 112 13.92 5.00 1.19
CA GLY A 112 14.86 5.46 2.20
C GLY A 112 14.54 4.99 3.62
N TYR A 113 13.75 3.93 3.78
CA TYR A 113 13.36 3.37 5.06
C TYR A 113 13.40 1.84 4.99
N PRO A 114 13.39 1.14 6.13
CA PRO A 114 13.37 -0.32 6.12
C PRO A 114 12.12 -0.86 5.44
N LEU A 115 12.32 -1.68 4.42
CA LEU A 115 11.23 -2.32 3.67
C LEU A 115 11.57 -3.80 3.54
N ALA A 116 10.74 -4.66 4.11
CA ALA A 116 10.93 -6.10 4.05
C ALA A 116 9.77 -6.74 3.32
N VAL A 117 10.07 -7.68 2.42
CA VAL A 117 9.06 -8.44 1.67
C VAL A 117 9.05 -9.86 2.18
N HIS A 118 7.87 -10.31 2.61
CA HIS A 118 7.65 -11.64 3.13
C HIS A 118 6.75 -12.41 2.17
N ARG A 119 7.22 -13.55 1.72
CA ARG A 119 6.42 -14.40 0.83
C ARG A 119 5.45 -15.23 1.64
N LEU A 120 4.21 -15.23 1.24
CA LEU A 120 3.17 -16.06 1.84
C LEU A 120 2.96 -17.34 1.06
#